data_984677ae70ec9d98aa1a001161ead71c
#
_entry.id   984677ae70ec9d98aa1a001161ead71c
#
_cell.length_a   1.000
_cell.length_b   1.000
_cell.length_c   1.000
_cell.angle_alpha   90.00
_cell.angle_beta   90.00
_cell.angle_gamma   90.00
#
_symmetry.space_group_name_H-M   'P 1'
#
loop_
_entity.id
_entity.type
_entity.pdbx_description
1 polymer ?
#
loop_
_entity_poly.entity_id
_entity_poly.type
_entity_poly.pdbx_seq_one_letter_code
_entity_poly.pdbx_strand_id
1 'polypeptide(L)'
;MPGVIFGISLLNIYYIYFLFEIMKRFLLLLTFLLFITCDVLPTDRPVYRPGSSGSTTSNPSNNERSEFAALMEKDKINKKHVNAEVLTYLLNDTDPAESHTAAVIENTSGCDIIVRMVGISNNQIYNLPISAHTKNQFVVQKGNYTVKSNICGGNYYSQKYLTDPLILKLSAN
;
A
#
# COMPACT_ATOMS: atom_id res chain seq x y z
N MET A 1 -65.45 -37.22 -20.28
CA MET A 1 -64.28 -36.37 -20.48
C MET A 1 -63.51 -36.24 -19.14
N PRO A 2 -62.57 -37.13 -18.80
CA PRO A 2 -61.79 -37.04 -17.57
C PRO A 2 -60.26 -36.91 -17.84
N GLY A 3 -59.84 -36.09 -18.80
CA GLY A 3 -58.41 -36.01 -19.15
C GLY A 3 -57.71 -34.70 -18.81
N VAL A 4 -58.41 -33.66 -18.45
CA VAL A 4 -57.83 -32.29 -18.30
C VAL A 4 -57.39 -32.00 -16.86
N ILE A 5 -57.94 -32.65 -15.87
CA ILE A 5 -57.65 -32.37 -14.44
C ILE A 5 -56.32 -32.97 -14.01
N PHE A 6 -55.81 -34.05 -14.64
CA PHE A 6 -54.54 -34.69 -14.29
C PHE A 6 -53.29 -33.91 -14.77
N GLY A 7 -53.44 -33.16 -15.87
CA GLY A 7 -52.31 -32.36 -16.43
C GLY A 7 -51.95 -31.13 -15.57
N ILE A 8 -52.92 -30.52 -14.94
CA ILE A 8 -52.71 -29.28 -14.12
C ILE A 8 -51.97 -29.64 -12.80
N SER A 9 -52.23 -30.80 -12.25
CA SER A 9 -51.57 -31.28 -11.00
C SER A 9 -50.08 -31.56 -11.21
N LEU A 10 -49.71 -32.16 -12.35
CA LEU A 10 -48.29 -32.44 -12.67
C LEU A 10 -47.47 -31.19 -12.96
N LEU A 11 -48.07 -30.22 -13.66
CA LEU A 11 -47.40 -28.91 -13.93
C LEU A 11 -47.15 -28.14 -12.64
N ASN A 12 -48.07 -28.16 -11.68
CA ASN A 12 -47.86 -27.52 -10.37
C ASN A 12 -46.74 -28.18 -9.55
N ILE A 13 -46.63 -29.50 -9.62
CA ILE A 13 -45.58 -30.26 -8.92
C ILE A 13 -44.21 -29.91 -9.53
N TYR A 14 -44.10 -29.85 -10.86
CA TYR A 14 -42.87 -29.44 -11.54
C TYR A 14 -42.46 -27.99 -11.21
N TYR A 15 -43.41 -27.07 -11.13
CA TYR A 15 -43.18 -25.68 -10.77
C TYR A 15 -42.69 -25.54 -9.33
N ILE A 16 -43.23 -26.28 -8.39
CA ILE A 16 -42.80 -26.31 -6.99
C ILE A 16 -41.39 -26.90 -6.86
N TYR A 17 -41.09 -27.99 -7.59
CA TYR A 17 -39.74 -28.55 -7.62
C TYR A 17 -38.72 -27.57 -8.19
N PHE A 18 -39.03 -26.87 -9.26
CA PHE A 18 -38.15 -25.85 -9.87
C PHE A 18 -37.90 -24.69 -8.94
N LEU A 19 -38.92 -24.19 -8.24
CA LEU A 19 -38.75 -23.13 -7.23
C LEU A 19 -37.88 -23.60 -6.05
N PHE A 20 -38.02 -24.85 -5.64
CA PHE A 20 -37.22 -25.40 -4.54
C PHE A 20 -35.73 -25.54 -4.90
N GLU A 21 -35.42 -25.91 -6.14
CA GLU A 21 -34.03 -25.95 -6.64
C GLU A 21 -33.41 -24.53 -6.76
N ILE A 22 -34.15 -23.54 -7.18
CA ILE A 22 -33.70 -22.13 -7.22
C ILE A 22 -33.44 -21.64 -5.79
N MET A 23 -34.34 -21.90 -4.85
CA MET A 23 -34.16 -21.52 -3.45
C MET A 23 -32.92 -22.16 -2.81
N LYS A 24 -32.65 -23.44 -3.07
CA LYS A 24 -31.42 -24.10 -2.60
C LYS A 24 -30.16 -23.42 -3.13
N ARG A 25 -30.12 -23.08 -4.42
CA ARG A 25 -28.96 -22.38 -5.03
C ARG A 25 -28.79 -20.98 -4.47
N PHE A 26 -29.89 -20.27 -4.22
CA PHE A 26 -29.87 -18.96 -3.60
C PHE A 26 -29.40 -19.00 -2.14
N LEU A 27 -29.83 -19.99 -1.39
CA LEU A 27 -29.38 -20.21 0.00
C LEU A 27 -27.90 -20.56 0.06
N LEU A 28 -27.38 -21.38 -0.87
CA LEU A 28 -25.95 -21.69 -0.99
C LEU A 28 -25.12 -20.46 -1.35
N LEU A 29 -25.61 -19.61 -2.24
CA LEU A 29 -24.96 -18.35 -2.59
C LEU A 29 -24.95 -17.39 -1.39
N LEU A 30 -26.05 -17.31 -0.64
CA LEU A 30 -26.16 -16.45 0.54
C LEU A 30 -25.22 -16.92 1.66
N THR A 31 -25.10 -18.23 1.88
CA THR A 31 -24.15 -18.78 2.87
C THR A 31 -22.69 -18.54 2.44
N PHE A 32 -22.39 -18.62 1.15
CA PHE A 32 -21.04 -18.32 0.63
C PHE A 32 -20.67 -16.84 0.80
N LEU A 33 -21.64 -15.93 0.67
CA LEU A 33 -21.46 -14.49 0.92
C LEU A 33 -21.19 -14.18 2.40
N LEU A 34 -21.71 -14.98 3.34
CA LEU A 34 -21.48 -14.79 4.77
C LEU A 34 -20.06 -15.22 5.22
N PHE A 35 -19.36 -16.04 4.43
CA PHE A 35 -17.97 -16.43 4.71
C PHE A 35 -16.92 -15.46 4.15
N ILE A 36 -17.32 -14.44 3.37
CA ILE A 36 -16.46 -13.32 3.00
C ILE A 36 -16.53 -12.27 4.12
N THR A 37 -16.32 -12.66 5.35
CA THR A 37 -15.92 -11.71 6.38
C THR A 37 -14.48 -11.37 6.08
N CYS A 38 -14.24 -10.24 5.44
CA CYS A 38 -12.96 -9.59 5.47
C CYS A 38 -12.50 -9.57 6.93
N ASP A 39 -11.42 -10.25 7.23
CA ASP A 39 -10.60 -9.93 8.39
C ASP A 39 -10.18 -8.47 8.22
N VAL A 40 -10.95 -7.58 8.81
CA VAL A 40 -10.52 -6.22 9.08
C VAL A 40 -9.44 -6.37 10.12
N LEU A 41 -8.18 -6.48 9.68
CA LEU A 41 -7.04 -6.26 10.56
C LEU A 41 -7.29 -4.96 11.31
N PRO A 42 -7.20 -4.95 12.64
CA PRO A 42 -7.24 -3.71 13.40
C PRO A 42 -6.13 -2.81 12.87
N THR A 43 -6.52 -1.73 12.21
CA THR A 43 -5.60 -0.67 11.86
C THR A 43 -5.23 -0.01 13.18
N ASP A 44 -4.14 -0.45 13.80
CA ASP A 44 -3.45 0.30 14.84
C ASP A 44 -2.95 1.60 14.21
N ARG A 45 -3.84 2.58 14.18
CA ARG A 45 -3.44 3.96 13.97
C ARG A 45 -2.64 4.35 15.19
N PRO A 46 -1.38 4.74 15.09
CA PRO A 46 -0.69 5.39 16.20
C PRO A 46 -1.42 6.70 16.48
N VAL A 47 -2.25 6.68 17.52
CA VAL A 47 -2.81 7.90 18.08
C VAL A 47 -1.64 8.69 18.65
N TYR A 48 -1.28 9.79 17.99
CA TYR A 48 -0.33 10.76 18.53
C TYR A 48 -0.96 11.38 19.77
N ARG A 49 -0.56 10.91 20.95
CA ARG A 49 -0.92 11.46 22.25
C ARG A 49 0.21 12.37 22.70
N PRO A 50 0.02 13.69 22.77
CA PRO A 50 1.04 14.56 23.35
C PRO A 50 1.03 14.38 24.88
N GLY A 51 2.15 13.97 25.41
CA GLY A 51 2.51 14.12 26.82
C GLY A 51 2.09 12.99 27.75
N SER A 52 3.03 12.08 28.02
CA SER A 52 3.32 11.62 29.39
C SER A 52 4.71 10.97 29.39
N SER A 53 5.58 11.50 30.21
CA SER A 53 6.90 10.94 30.52
C SER A 53 6.75 9.56 31.14
N GLY A 54 7.14 8.54 30.41
CA GLY A 54 7.29 7.17 30.89
C GLY A 54 8.50 6.58 30.18
N SER A 55 9.65 6.55 30.88
CA SER A 55 10.86 5.90 30.41
C SER A 55 10.62 4.43 30.19
N THR A 56 10.39 4.03 28.96
CA THR A 56 10.74 2.67 28.50
C THR A 56 11.80 2.85 27.44
N THR A 57 13.03 2.52 27.83
CA THR A 57 14.21 2.47 26.98
C THR A 57 14.05 1.32 25.98
N SER A 58 13.22 1.50 24.98
CA SER A 58 13.26 0.72 23.75
C SER A 58 14.33 1.35 22.86
N ASN A 59 15.43 0.63 22.65
CA ASN A 59 16.52 1.04 21.77
C ASN A 59 15.93 1.40 20.40
N PRO A 60 15.89 2.70 19.99
CA PRO A 60 15.28 3.09 18.73
C PRO A 60 15.93 2.45 17.51
N SER A 61 17.20 2.05 17.61
CA SER A 61 17.93 1.41 16.51
C SER A 61 17.45 0.00 16.16
N ASN A 62 16.90 -0.77 17.10
CA ASN A 62 16.40 -2.12 16.80
C ASN A 62 15.06 -2.09 16.09
N ASN A 63 14.21 -1.12 16.40
CA ASN A 63 12.90 -0.96 15.76
C ASN A 63 13.05 -0.45 14.30
N GLU A 64 13.95 0.49 14.07
CA GLU A 64 14.23 1.04 12.74
C GLU A 64 14.87 0.00 11.81
N ARG A 65 15.76 -0.87 12.35
CA ARG A 65 16.37 -1.95 11.57
C ARG A 65 15.35 -3.02 11.15
N SER A 66 14.43 -3.39 12.03
CA SER A 66 13.38 -4.37 11.69
C SER A 66 12.38 -3.79 10.68
N GLU A 67 12.05 -2.51 10.82
CA GLU A 67 11.22 -1.79 9.85
C GLU A 67 11.92 -1.70 8.48
N PHE A 68 13.21 -1.38 8.46
CA PHE A 68 13.99 -1.32 7.22
C PHE A 68 13.97 -2.68 6.49
N ALA A 69 14.21 -3.79 7.20
CA ALA A 69 14.19 -5.13 6.60
C ALA A 69 12.81 -5.47 5.98
N ALA A 70 11.71 -5.14 6.68
CA ALA A 70 10.37 -5.35 6.18
C ALA A 70 10.06 -4.49 4.95
N LEU A 71 10.52 -3.23 4.94
CA LEU A 71 10.36 -2.32 3.80
C LEU A 71 11.18 -2.77 2.58
N MET A 72 12.40 -3.29 2.79
CA MET A 72 13.22 -3.83 1.70
C MET A 72 12.60 -5.05 1.04
N GLU A 73 11.96 -5.92 1.82
CA GLU A 73 11.25 -7.07 1.26
C GLU A 73 10.04 -6.62 0.44
N LYS A 74 9.27 -5.67 0.96
CA LYS A 74 8.16 -5.05 0.23
C LYS A 74 8.62 -4.35 -1.06
N ASP A 75 9.75 -3.64 -1.03
CA ASP A 75 10.32 -2.96 -2.20
C ASP A 75 10.74 -3.96 -3.29
N LYS A 76 11.32 -5.11 -2.92
CA LYS A 76 11.63 -6.19 -3.88
C LYS A 76 10.39 -6.72 -4.59
N ILE A 77 9.27 -6.85 -3.88
CA ILE A 77 8.00 -7.28 -4.45
C ILE A 77 7.47 -6.21 -5.41
N ASN A 78 7.49 -4.95 -5.00
CA ASN A 78 7.03 -3.83 -5.82
C ASN A 78 7.84 -3.68 -7.11
N LYS A 79 9.16 -3.86 -7.06
CA LYS A 79 10.05 -3.80 -8.22
C LYS A 79 9.81 -4.90 -9.26
N LYS A 80 9.21 -6.02 -8.88
CA LYS A 80 8.76 -7.02 -9.85
C LYS A 80 7.57 -6.54 -10.69
N HIS A 81 6.80 -5.58 -10.18
CA HIS A 81 5.63 -5.02 -10.85
C HIS A 81 5.94 -3.72 -11.58
N VAL A 82 6.96 -2.98 -11.15
CA VAL A 82 7.42 -1.74 -11.81
C VAL A 82 8.67 -2.08 -12.60
N ASN A 83 8.52 -2.26 -13.92
CA ASN A 83 9.66 -2.56 -14.78
C ASN A 83 10.55 -1.33 -15.01
N ALA A 84 11.79 -1.55 -15.46
CA ALA A 84 12.75 -0.49 -15.72
C ALA A 84 12.26 0.53 -16.76
N GLU A 85 11.37 0.11 -17.66
CA GLU A 85 10.79 0.96 -18.71
C GLU A 85 9.88 2.03 -18.13
N VAL A 86 9.00 1.68 -17.16
CA VAL A 86 8.15 2.65 -16.45
C VAL A 86 8.99 3.67 -15.69
N LEU A 87 10.04 3.22 -14.99
CA LEU A 87 10.94 4.14 -14.29
C LEU A 87 11.70 5.06 -15.25
N THR A 88 12.15 4.55 -16.39
CA THR A 88 12.81 5.33 -17.43
C THR A 88 11.86 6.36 -18.04
N TYR A 89 10.63 5.97 -18.30
CA TYR A 89 9.58 6.88 -18.76
C TYR A 89 9.36 8.00 -17.74
N LEU A 90 9.10 7.68 -16.47
CA LEU A 90 8.84 8.68 -15.43
C LEU A 90 10.07 9.58 -15.12
N LEU A 91 11.28 9.13 -15.40
CA LEU A 91 12.49 9.95 -15.26
C LEU A 91 12.63 10.99 -16.39
N ASN A 92 12.06 10.73 -17.56
CA ASN A 92 12.14 11.61 -18.73
C ASN A 92 10.81 12.31 -19.03
N ASP A 93 9.76 11.99 -18.26
CA ASP A 93 8.42 12.50 -18.50
C ASP A 93 8.28 13.94 -18.02
N THR A 94 7.86 14.80 -18.92
CA THR A 94 7.48 16.20 -18.65
C THR A 94 5.98 16.43 -18.82
N ASP A 95 5.17 15.37 -18.98
CA ASP A 95 3.74 15.50 -19.16
C ASP A 95 3.08 16.00 -17.85
N PRO A 96 2.46 17.20 -17.87
CA PRO A 96 1.77 17.71 -16.69
C PRO A 96 0.55 16.88 -16.28
N ALA A 97 0.00 16.06 -17.19
CA ALA A 97 -1.16 15.22 -16.92
C ALA A 97 -0.79 13.92 -16.20
N GLU A 98 0.50 13.51 -16.24
CA GLU A 98 0.97 12.35 -15.47
C GLU A 98 0.97 12.68 -13.98
N SER A 99 0.25 11.88 -13.20
CA SER A 99 0.08 12.08 -11.76
C SER A 99 1.24 11.56 -10.92
N HIS A 100 2.13 10.75 -11.51
CA HIS A 100 3.28 10.14 -10.85
C HIS A 100 4.59 10.65 -11.43
N THR A 101 5.65 10.50 -10.65
CA THR A 101 7.02 10.79 -11.05
C THR A 101 7.99 9.81 -10.39
N ALA A 102 9.24 9.81 -10.84
CA ALA A 102 10.29 9.00 -10.23
C ALA A 102 10.97 9.73 -9.07
N ALA A 103 11.26 9.01 -7.98
CA ALA A 103 12.16 9.46 -6.94
C ALA A 103 13.41 8.57 -6.94
N VAL A 104 14.56 9.18 -7.23
CA VAL A 104 15.88 8.52 -7.19
C VAL A 104 16.60 9.02 -5.96
N ILE A 105 16.91 8.11 -5.03
CA ILE A 105 17.56 8.45 -3.78
C ILE A 105 18.89 7.70 -3.68
N GLU A 106 19.98 8.46 -3.56
CA GLU A 106 21.32 7.95 -3.34
C GLU A 106 21.71 8.14 -1.87
N ASN A 107 22.02 7.05 -1.21
CA ASN A 107 22.56 7.03 0.15
C ASN A 107 24.07 6.80 0.09
N THR A 108 24.86 7.83 0.37
CA THR A 108 26.33 7.71 0.43
C THR A 108 26.84 7.50 1.85
N SER A 109 25.95 7.41 2.83
CA SER A 109 26.31 7.13 4.22
C SER A 109 26.62 5.63 4.46
N GLY A 110 27.28 5.34 5.57
CA GLY A 110 27.58 3.96 5.99
C GLY A 110 26.42 3.24 6.70
N CYS A 111 25.22 3.82 6.75
CA CYS A 111 24.06 3.27 7.43
C CYS A 111 22.90 3.03 6.46
N ASP A 112 22.14 1.98 6.70
CA ASP A 112 20.84 1.82 6.07
C ASP A 112 19.89 2.93 6.55
N ILE A 113 19.14 3.54 5.63
CA ILE A 113 18.23 4.64 5.94
C ILE A 113 16.82 4.39 5.43
N ILE A 114 15.85 4.99 6.10
CA ILE A 114 14.47 5.07 5.61
C ILE A 114 14.17 6.55 5.33
N VAL A 115 13.90 6.88 4.07
CA VAL A 115 13.41 8.20 3.70
C VAL A 115 11.88 8.19 3.77
N ARG A 116 11.33 8.99 4.68
CA ARG A 116 9.90 9.15 4.88
C ARG A 116 9.43 10.40 4.17
N MET A 117 8.53 10.22 3.20
CA MET A 117 7.89 11.32 2.50
C MET A 117 6.42 11.36 2.93
N VAL A 118 5.99 12.47 3.52
CA VAL A 118 4.62 12.69 3.98
C VAL A 118 4.01 13.81 3.16
N GLY A 119 2.96 13.47 2.42
CA GLY A 119 2.22 14.42 1.60
C GLY A 119 1.49 15.44 2.45
N ILE A 120 1.62 16.73 2.10
CA ILE A 120 1.01 17.83 2.84
C ILE A 120 -0.49 17.94 2.51
N SER A 121 -0.86 17.70 1.26
CA SER A 121 -2.23 17.89 0.76
C SER A 121 -2.90 16.61 0.22
N ASN A 122 -2.13 15.58 -0.10
CA ASN A 122 -2.63 14.36 -0.73
C ASN A 122 -2.69 13.14 0.21
N ASN A 123 -2.35 13.30 1.50
CA ASN A 123 -2.32 12.25 2.52
C ASN A 123 -1.47 11.01 2.17
N GLN A 124 -0.60 11.11 1.16
CA GLN A 124 0.29 10.03 0.76
C GLN A 124 1.47 9.91 1.72
N ILE A 125 1.79 8.69 2.11
CA ILE A 125 2.95 8.40 2.95
C ILE A 125 3.80 7.34 2.26
N TYR A 126 5.06 7.67 2.01
CA TYR A 126 6.06 6.77 1.46
C TYR A 126 7.17 6.54 2.48
N ASN A 127 7.46 5.27 2.76
CA ASN A 127 8.62 4.86 3.54
C ASN A 127 9.57 4.13 2.59
N LEU A 128 10.64 4.80 2.19
CA LEU A 128 11.53 4.40 1.12
C LEU A 128 12.84 3.90 1.72
N PRO A 129 13.12 2.57 1.68
CA PRO A 129 14.35 2.02 2.23
C PRO A 129 15.50 2.14 1.23
N ILE A 130 16.66 2.63 1.68
CA ILE A 130 17.88 2.72 0.89
C ILE A 130 19.04 2.16 1.71
N SER A 131 19.68 1.10 1.21
CA SER A 131 20.83 0.49 1.88
C SER A 131 22.03 1.42 1.88
N ALA A 132 22.96 1.19 2.81
CA ALA A 132 24.23 1.92 2.88
C ALA A 132 24.96 1.86 1.53
N HIS A 133 25.53 2.98 1.11
CA HIS A 133 26.32 3.13 -0.13
C HIS A 133 25.58 2.68 -1.41
N THR A 134 24.24 2.76 -1.43
CA THR A 134 23.44 2.37 -2.60
C THR A 134 22.53 3.51 -3.09
N LYS A 135 21.98 3.28 -4.29
CA LYS A 135 20.94 4.09 -4.89
C LYS A 135 19.69 3.23 -5.10
N ASN A 136 18.52 3.81 -4.79
CA ASN A 136 17.24 3.16 -5.01
C ASN A 136 16.28 4.10 -5.74
N GLN A 137 15.31 3.52 -6.45
CA GLN A 137 14.37 4.24 -7.30
C GLN A 137 12.94 3.82 -6.94
N PHE A 138 12.04 4.80 -6.92
CA PHE A 138 10.66 4.62 -6.51
C PHE A 138 9.72 5.41 -7.41
N VAL A 139 8.49 4.93 -7.55
CA VAL A 139 7.41 5.70 -8.16
C VAL A 139 6.64 6.39 -7.04
N VAL A 140 6.47 7.71 -7.16
CA VAL A 140 5.77 8.53 -6.17
C VAL A 140 4.77 9.44 -6.87
N GLN A 141 3.69 9.82 -6.21
CA GLN A 141 2.73 10.78 -6.75
C GLN A 141 3.33 12.19 -6.73
N LYS A 142 3.05 12.99 -7.77
CA LYS A 142 3.40 14.43 -7.77
C LYS A 142 2.66 15.16 -6.63
N GLY A 143 3.30 16.16 -6.03
CA GLY A 143 2.70 16.93 -4.94
C GLY A 143 3.72 17.53 -3.96
N ASN A 144 3.20 18.07 -2.87
CA ASN A 144 4.00 18.68 -1.80
C ASN A 144 4.26 17.66 -0.69
N TYR A 145 5.53 17.50 -0.31
CA TYR A 145 5.97 16.54 0.68
C TYR A 145 6.88 17.12 1.74
N THR A 146 6.70 16.69 2.97
CA THR A 146 7.71 16.76 4.01
C THR A 146 8.57 15.50 3.92
N VAL A 147 9.87 15.68 3.72
CA VAL A 147 10.85 14.57 3.60
C VAL A 147 11.69 14.53 4.86
N LYS A 148 11.76 13.37 5.50
CA LYS A 148 12.52 13.12 6.75
C LYS A 148 13.33 11.84 6.62
N SER A 149 14.51 11.81 7.24
CA SER A 149 15.32 10.60 7.38
C SER A 149 16.25 10.73 8.59
N ASN A 150 16.58 9.60 9.20
CA ASN A 150 17.69 9.49 10.14
C ASN A 150 18.90 8.93 9.37
N ILE A 151 20.00 9.70 9.30
CA ILE A 151 21.20 9.31 8.57
C ILE A 151 22.32 9.12 9.59
N CYS A 152 22.58 7.85 10.01
CA CYS A 152 23.60 7.53 11.00
C CYS A 152 23.45 8.32 12.32
N GLY A 153 22.22 8.58 12.77
CA GLY A 153 21.94 9.39 13.97
C GLY A 153 21.72 10.87 13.70
N GLY A 154 22.05 11.38 12.50
CA GLY A 154 21.72 12.73 12.07
C GLY A 154 20.32 12.83 11.46
N ASN A 155 19.54 13.85 11.86
CA ASN A 155 18.21 14.07 11.33
C ASN A 155 18.24 14.93 10.07
N TYR A 156 17.73 14.37 8.97
CA TYR A 156 17.45 15.12 7.75
C TYR A 156 15.98 15.56 7.71
N TYR A 157 15.74 16.80 7.35
CA TYR A 157 14.40 17.36 7.17
C TYR A 157 14.41 18.33 5.98
N SER A 158 13.42 18.19 5.08
CA SER A 158 13.24 19.09 3.94
C SER A 158 11.79 19.11 3.50
N GLN A 159 11.36 20.19 2.86
CA GLN A 159 10.10 20.24 2.11
C GLN A 159 10.42 20.20 0.62
N LYS A 160 9.67 19.39 -0.14
CA LYS A 160 9.85 19.21 -1.58
C LYS A 160 8.51 19.35 -2.29
N TYR A 161 8.52 20.09 -3.38
CA TYR A 161 7.42 20.13 -4.33
C TYR A 161 7.81 19.31 -5.56
N LEU A 162 7.11 18.21 -5.77
CA LEU A 162 7.41 17.25 -6.85
C LEU A 162 6.47 17.50 -8.03
N THR A 163 6.95 18.18 -9.05
CA THR A 163 6.37 18.27 -10.40
C THR A 163 7.17 17.41 -11.38
N ASP A 164 8.45 17.28 -11.11
CA ASP A 164 9.46 16.61 -11.92
C ASP A 164 10.14 15.49 -11.11
N PRO A 165 10.96 14.64 -11.73
CA PRO A 165 11.71 13.61 -11.03
C PRO A 165 12.55 14.14 -9.88
N LEU A 166 12.40 13.54 -8.71
CA LEU A 166 13.23 13.86 -7.55
C LEU A 166 14.55 13.11 -7.60
N ILE A 167 15.65 13.83 -7.60
CA ILE A 167 17.00 13.26 -7.40
C ILE A 167 17.51 13.79 -6.06
N LEU A 168 17.70 12.88 -5.10
CA LEU A 168 18.12 13.22 -3.74
C LEU A 168 19.38 12.43 -3.38
N LYS A 169 20.45 13.14 -3.02
CA LYS A 169 21.67 12.54 -2.48
C LYS A 169 21.78 12.85 -1.00
N LEU A 170 21.92 11.81 -0.18
CA LEU A 170 22.01 11.88 1.28
C LEU A 170 23.35 11.33 1.75
N SER A 171 24.00 12.07 2.66
CA SER A 171 25.28 11.71 3.27
C SER A 171 25.23 11.95 4.77
N ALA A 172 25.95 11.17 5.54
CA ALA A 172 26.29 11.54 6.91
C ALA A 172 27.36 12.68 6.86
N ASN A 173 27.16 13.70 7.67
CA ASN A 173 28.20 14.72 7.90
C ASN A 173 29.21 14.22 8.92
#